data_03411323fea14cec62d8cd19b44ccd00
#
_entry.id   03411323fea14cec62d8cd19b44ccd00
#
_cell.length_a   1.000
_cell.length_b   1.000
_cell.length_c   1.000
_cell.angle_alpha   90.00
_cell.angle_beta   90.00
_cell.angle_gamma   90.00
#
_symmetry.space_group_name_H-M   'P 1'
#
loop_
_entity.id
_entity.type
_entity.pdbx_description
1 polymer ?
#
loop_
_entity_poly.entity_id
_entity_poly.type
_entity_poly.pdbx_seq_one_letter_code
_entity_poly.pdbx_strand_id
1 'polypeptide(L)'
;MHGVSGALGWAVSPAVLVSVTTLAGWRQALLVAALIAGAILILLFVRRHVLLGTDEQRAHEAHIKKNGSPFSLSFLKLRTVWLCWGFFFLSALALSGVQSFAPTAMQILYDLPVALTTTAYSSYMLASAGGMFLGGFIAARAKAPDRIIAIGFVTASAISVLISLTWVSGSSMMSLFTLMGFCVGISGPSRDLMIRTATPKEASGRVFGVVYSGLDSGLALGPLLFGLLMDWSLVPGVFVLIAGFLLSALLTAYRVGENNRTQQLKNTSI
;
A
#
# COMPACT_ATOMS: atom_id res chain seq x y z
N MET A 1 12.28 3.99 5.91
CA MET A 1 11.87 3.82 7.33
C MET A 1 10.37 4.06 7.51
N HIS A 2 9.80 5.17 7.00
CA HIS A 2 8.37 5.52 7.20
C HIS A 2 7.38 4.43 6.76
N GLY A 3 7.55 3.83 5.57
CA GLY A 3 6.67 2.76 5.09
C GLY A 3 6.71 1.48 5.92
N VAL A 4 7.87 1.14 6.47
CA VAL A 4 8.03 -0.06 7.33
C VAL A 4 7.30 0.12 8.65
N SER A 5 7.39 1.30 9.29
CA SER A 5 6.66 1.58 10.55
C SER A 5 5.15 1.54 10.36
N GLY A 6 4.65 2.08 9.25
CA GLY A 6 3.24 1.97 8.89
C GLY A 6 2.79 0.52 8.71
N ALA A 7 3.54 -0.27 7.93
CA ALA A 7 3.22 -1.69 7.71
C ALA A 7 3.25 -2.52 9.00
N LEU A 8 4.21 -2.26 9.91
CA LEU A 8 4.27 -2.90 11.22
C LEU A 8 3.05 -2.52 12.09
N GLY A 9 2.64 -1.24 12.07
CA GLY A 9 1.43 -0.80 12.76
C GLY A 9 0.19 -1.55 12.29
N TRP A 10 0.01 -1.69 10.98
CA TRP A 10 -1.09 -2.45 10.38
C TRP A 10 -1.04 -3.95 10.72
N ALA A 11 0.15 -4.54 10.80
CA ALA A 11 0.32 -5.96 11.14
C ALA A 11 0.07 -6.24 12.62
N VAL A 12 0.52 -5.38 13.53
CA VAL A 12 0.44 -5.58 14.98
C VAL A 12 -0.92 -5.19 15.56
N SER A 13 -1.56 -4.15 14.99
CA SER A 13 -2.84 -3.62 15.50
C SER A 13 -3.94 -4.68 15.67
N PRO A 14 -4.26 -5.53 14.67
CA PRO A 14 -5.26 -6.57 14.83
C PRO A 14 -4.92 -7.57 15.94
N ALA A 15 -3.65 -8.00 16.02
CA ALA A 15 -3.20 -8.94 17.02
C ALA A 15 -3.38 -8.40 18.45
N VAL A 16 -2.99 -7.14 18.67
CA VAL A 16 -3.16 -6.47 19.98
C VAL A 16 -4.64 -6.30 20.33
N LEU A 17 -5.44 -5.74 19.40
CA LEU A 17 -6.84 -5.45 19.66
C LEU A 17 -7.67 -6.71 19.86
N VAL A 18 -7.45 -7.75 19.04
CA VAL A 18 -8.15 -9.04 19.19
C VAL A 18 -7.76 -9.71 20.52
N SER A 19 -6.47 -9.72 20.88
CA SER A 19 -6.03 -10.31 22.15
C SER A 19 -6.66 -9.61 23.36
N VAL A 20 -6.71 -8.28 23.36
CA VAL A 20 -7.37 -7.53 24.45
C VAL A 20 -8.87 -7.77 24.43
N THR A 21 -9.51 -7.84 23.27
CA THR A 21 -10.94 -8.09 23.14
C THR A 21 -11.31 -9.47 23.70
N THR A 22 -10.51 -10.51 23.42
CA THR A 22 -10.77 -11.87 23.90
C THR A 22 -10.54 -12.02 25.40
N LEU A 23 -9.58 -11.30 25.97
CA LEU A 23 -9.21 -11.39 27.39
C LEU A 23 -10.06 -10.49 28.28
N ALA A 24 -10.41 -9.29 27.83
CA ALA A 24 -11.02 -8.26 28.66
C ALA A 24 -12.25 -7.59 28.04
N GLY A 25 -12.59 -7.93 26.79
CA GLY A 25 -13.74 -7.39 26.09
C GLY A 25 -13.42 -6.17 25.22
N TRP A 26 -14.32 -5.87 24.28
CA TRP A 26 -14.12 -4.85 23.24
C TRP A 26 -13.95 -3.42 23.79
N ARG A 27 -14.59 -3.10 24.94
CA ARG A 27 -14.47 -1.78 25.56
C ARG A 27 -13.03 -1.50 26.03
N GLN A 28 -12.39 -2.51 26.64
CA GLN A 28 -10.99 -2.44 27.06
C GLN A 28 -10.03 -2.33 25.86
N ALA A 29 -10.33 -3.01 24.76
CA ALA A 29 -9.54 -2.87 23.54
C ALA A 29 -9.57 -1.42 23.01
N LEU A 30 -10.73 -0.76 23.03
CA LEU A 30 -10.85 0.65 22.66
C LEU A 30 -10.11 1.58 23.63
N LEU A 31 -10.16 1.30 24.95
CA LEU A 31 -9.40 2.06 25.94
C LEU A 31 -7.89 1.92 25.72
N VAL A 32 -7.39 0.72 25.44
CA VAL A 32 -5.97 0.50 25.12
C VAL A 32 -5.58 1.28 23.87
N ALA A 33 -6.38 1.25 22.81
CA ALA A 33 -6.13 2.03 21.60
C ALA A 33 -6.09 3.54 21.89
N ALA A 34 -7.03 4.03 22.69
CA ALA A 34 -7.09 5.44 23.11
C ALA A 34 -5.88 5.84 23.95
N LEU A 35 -5.42 4.99 24.87
CA LEU A 35 -4.22 5.23 25.68
C LEU A 35 -2.95 5.28 24.83
N ILE A 36 -2.81 4.37 23.85
CA ILE A 36 -1.67 4.40 22.92
C ILE A 36 -1.70 5.69 22.10
N ALA A 37 -2.86 6.08 21.55
CA ALA A 37 -3.01 7.30 20.77
C ALA A 37 -2.70 8.55 21.65
N GLY A 38 -3.18 8.57 22.89
CA GLY A 38 -2.90 9.64 23.86
C GLY A 38 -1.41 9.75 24.21
N ALA A 39 -0.74 8.61 24.43
CA ALA A 39 0.69 8.58 24.70
C ALA A 39 1.50 9.13 23.50
N ILE A 40 1.13 8.75 22.27
CA ILE A 40 1.74 9.28 21.06
C ILE A 40 1.50 10.79 20.94
N LEU A 41 0.28 11.26 21.21
CA LEU A 41 -0.05 12.68 21.18
C LEU A 41 0.79 13.48 22.18
N ILE A 42 0.92 13.00 23.42
CA ILE A 42 1.76 13.61 24.44
C ILE A 42 3.23 13.65 23.99
N LEU A 43 3.75 12.54 23.45
CA LEU A 43 5.11 12.47 22.94
C LEU A 43 5.36 13.49 21.81
N LEU A 44 4.43 13.62 20.88
CA LEU A 44 4.49 14.59 19.78
C LEU A 44 4.44 16.02 20.32
N PHE A 45 3.60 16.28 21.31
CA PHE A 45 3.50 17.60 21.94
C PHE A 45 4.78 17.98 22.69
N VAL A 46 5.36 17.06 23.46
CA VAL A 46 6.63 17.27 24.17
C VAL A 46 7.77 17.48 23.18
N ARG A 47 7.79 16.73 22.08
CA ARG A 47 8.83 16.81 21.05
C ARG A 47 8.51 17.77 19.90
N ARG A 48 7.51 18.63 20.06
CA ARG A 48 7.04 19.57 19.00
C ARG A 48 8.15 20.41 18.36
N HIS A 49 9.20 20.76 19.11
CA HIS A 49 10.33 21.54 18.57
C HIS A 49 11.09 20.77 17.47
N VAL A 50 11.16 19.44 17.58
CA VAL A 50 11.79 18.57 16.54
C VAL A 50 10.92 18.53 15.27
N LEU A 51 9.58 18.62 15.43
CA LEU A 51 8.63 18.59 14.31
C LEU A 51 8.55 19.94 13.56
N LEU A 52 8.88 21.04 14.23
CA LEU A 52 8.79 22.37 13.65
C LEU A 52 9.90 22.70 12.65
N GLY A 53 10.84 21.78 12.41
CA GLY A 53 11.98 21.97 11.50
C GLY A 53 13.03 22.95 12.03
N THR A 54 14.21 22.93 11.42
CA THR A 54 15.25 23.95 11.68
C THR A 54 14.84 25.30 11.08
N ASP A 55 15.39 26.38 11.63
CA ASP A 55 15.10 27.73 11.12
C ASP A 55 15.52 27.89 9.65
N GLU A 56 16.53 27.14 9.19
CA GLU A 56 16.92 27.05 7.78
C GLU A 56 15.82 26.43 6.90
N GLN A 57 15.16 25.37 7.38
CA GLN A 57 14.04 24.75 6.64
C GLN A 57 12.85 25.69 6.55
N ARG A 58 12.54 26.40 7.63
CA ARG A 58 11.49 27.44 7.65
C ARG A 58 11.83 28.62 6.74
N ALA A 59 13.08 29.08 6.72
CA ALA A 59 13.54 30.13 5.83
C ALA A 59 13.47 29.68 4.36
N HIS A 60 13.82 28.44 4.07
CA HIS A 60 13.73 27.87 2.74
C HIS A 60 12.26 27.73 2.27
N GLU A 61 11.37 27.25 3.13
CA GLU A 61 9.93 27.20 2.87
C GLU A 61 9.32 28.60 2.69
N ALA A 62 9.74 29.58 3.52
CA ALA A 62 9.31 30.97 3.39
C ALA A 62 9.79 31.61 2.08
N HIS A 63 11.01 31.28 1.62
CA HIS A 63 11.56 31.74 0.35
C HIS A 63 10.81 31.15 -0.85
N ILE A 64 10.48 29.86 -0.80
CA ILE A 64 9.64 29.18 -1.82
C ILE A 64 8.24 29.79 -1.83
N LYS A 65 7.67 30.10 -0.65
CA LYS A 65 6.34 30.69 -0.52
C LYS A 65 6.27 32.14 -1.01
N LYS A 66 7.38 32.86 -0.95
CA LYS A 66 7.48 34.26 -1.38
C LYS A 66 7.71 34.40 -2.90
N ASN A 67 8.39 33.45 -3.52
CA ASN A 67 8.75 33.48 -4.93
C ASN A 67 7.94 32.53 -5.81
N GLY A 68 7.18 31.60 -5.25
CA GLY A 68 6.29 30.71 -5.97
C GLY A 68 4.83 31.15 -5.85
N SER A 69 4.08 31.13 -6.94
CA SER A 69 2.63 31.32 -6.88
C SER A 69 2.05 30.28 -5.90
N PRO A 70 1.41 30.71 -4.80
CA PRO A 70 1.00 29.80 -3.72
C PRO A 70 -0.04 28.75 -4.16
N PHE A 71 -0.59 28.86 -5.36
CA PHE A 71 -1.65 28.01 -5.89
C PHE A 71 -1.38 27.46 -7.31
N SER A 72 -0.11 27.33 -7.71
CA SER A 72 0.15 26.69 -9.01
C SER A 72 -0.25 25.21 -8.97
N LEU A 73 -1.42 24.88 -9.53
CA LEU A 73 -1.90 23.51 -9.78
C LEU A 73 -1.32 22.94 -11.07
N SER A 74 -0.26 23.54 -11.60
CA SER A 74 0.38 23.12 -12.85
C SER A 74 0.87 21.67 -12.83
N PHE A 75 1.23 21.15 -11.65
CA PHE A 75 1.62 19.74 -11.49
C PHE A 75 0.47 18.75 -11.78
N LEU A 76 -0.80 19.16 -11.64
CA LEU A 76 -1.96 18.34 -12.01
C LEU A 76 -2.07 18.12 -13.54
N LYS A 77 -1.40 18.95 -14.34
CA LYS A 77 -1.31 18.77 -15.80
C LYS A 77 -0.31 17.68 -16.17
N LEU A 78 0.54 17.25 -15.25
CA LEU A 78 1.55 16.23 -15.50
C LEU A 78 0.89 14.85 -15.57
N ARG A 79 0.94 14.23 -16.74
CA ARG A 79 0.42 12.87 -16.97
C ARG A 79 0.99 11.85 -15.98
N THR A 80 2.24 12.03 -15.58
CA THR A 80 2.93 11.15 -14.62
C THR A 80 2.27 11.14 -13.25
N VAL A 81 1.73 12.28 -12.77
CA VAL A 81 1.01 12.37 -11.49
C VAL A 81 -0.24 11.49 -11.51
N TRP A 82 -1.01 11.54 -12.59
CA TRP A 82 -2.22 10.73 -12.74
C TRP A 82 -1.92 9.24 -12.94
N LEU A 83 -0.82 8.91 -13.59
CA LEU A 83 -0.36 7.51 -13.68
C LEU A 83 0.06 6.97 -12.30
N CYS A 84 0.76 7.77 -11.49
CA CYS A 84 1.08 7.40 -10.12
C CYS A 84 -0.19 7.29 -9.26
N TRP A 85 -1.11 8.23 -9.39
CA TRP A 85 -2.42 8.16 -8.72
C TRP A 85 -3.16 6.87 -9.08
N GLY A 86 -3.28 6.56 -10.37
CA GLY A 86 -3.92 5.34 -10.87
C GLY A 86 -3.25 4.06 -10.35
N PHE A 87 -1.93 4.06 -10.28
CA PHE A 87 -1.18 2.95 -9.69
C PHE A 87 -1.57 2.71 -8.21
N PHE A 88 -1.61 3.79 -7.41
CA PHE A 88 -1.99 3.70 -5.99
C PHE A 88 -3.45 3.31 -5.82
N PHE A 89 -4.33 3.88 -6.63
CA PHE A 89 -5.75 3.56 -6.63
C PHE A 89 -6.00 2.08 -6.91
N LEU A 90 -5.43 1.54 -7.99
CA LEU A 90 -5.57 0.13 -8.36
C LEU A 90 -4.93 -0.82 -7.34
N SER A 91 -3.76 -0.46 -6.82
CA SER A 91 -3.11 -1.25 -5.75
C SER A 91 -3.93 -1.25 -4.47
N ALA A 92 -4.59 -0.15 -4.14
CA ALA A 92 -5.44 -0.03 -2.96
C ALA A 92 -6.77 -0.78 -3.13
N LEU A 93 -7.34 -0.81 -4.33
CA LEU A 93 -8.47 -1.69 -4.64
C LEU A 93 -8.12 -3.16 -4.39
N ALA A 94 -6.97 -3.62 -4.92
CA ALA A 94 -6.51 -4.98 -4.66
C ALA A 94 -6.32 -5.26 -3.15
N LEU A 95 -5.68 -4.33 -2.44
CA LEU A 95 -5.47 -4.43 -0.99
C LEU A 95 -6.80 -4.49 -0.22
N SER A 96 -7.78 -3.69 -0.60
CA SER A 96 -9.13 -3.71 -0.01
C SER A 96 -9.78 -5.07 -0.15
N GLY A 97 -9.67 -5.72 -1.31
CA GLY A 97 -10.14 -7.08 -1.53
C GLY A 97 -9.48 -8.09 -0.59
N VAL A 98 -8.15 -8.01 -0.46
CA VAL A 98 -7.39 -8.89 0.44
C VAL A 98 -7.79 -8.67 1.90
N GLN A 99 -7.94 -7.42 2.34
CA GLN A 99 -8.22 -7.10 3.74
C GLN A 99 -9.64 -7.43 4.15
N SER A 100 -10.62 -7.08 3.33
CA SER A 100 -12.02 -7.08 3.73
C SER A 100 -12.78 -8.32 3.26
N PHE A 101 -12.39 -8.94 2.16
CA PHE A 101 -13.19 -9.98 1.53
C PHE A 101 -12.48 -11.32 1.35
N ALA A 102 -11.16 -11.35 1.18
CA ALA A 102 -10.44 -12.60 0.97
C ALA A 102 -10.59 -13.60 2.12
N PRO A 103 -10.60 -13.24 3.42
CA PRO A 103 -10.86 -14.20 4.50
C PRO A 103 -12.22 -14.87 4.37
N THR A 104 -13.29 -14.10 4.10
CA THR A 104 -14.64 -14.64 3.92
C THR A 104 -14.76 -15.48 2.64
N ALA A 105 -14.13 -15.01 1.55
CA ALA A 105 -14.11 -15.79 0.30
C ALA A 105 -13.41 -17.14 0.47
N MET A 106 -12.30 -17.20 1.23
CA MET A 106 -11.63 -18.46 1.55
C MET A 106 -12.51 -19.41 2.40
N GLN A 107 -13.28 -18.87 3.35
CA GLN A 107 -14.22 -19.69 4.14
C GLN A 107 -15.23 -20.36 3.22
N ILE A 108 -15.80 -19.61 2.27
CA ILE A 108 -16.84 -20.14 1.38
C ILE A 108 -16.26 -21.08 0.32
N LEU A 109 -15.11 -20.77 -0.30
CA LEU A 109 -14.55 -21.55 -1.39
C LEU A 109 -13.89 -22.85 -0.93
N TYR A 110 -13.33 -22.86 0.27
CA TYR A 110 -12.49 -23.96 0.78
C TYR A 110 -13.03 -24.57 2.07
N ASP A 111 -14.20 -24.13 2.52
CA ASP A 111 -14.81 -24.57 3.79
C ASP A 111 -13.85 -24.46 4.99
N LEU A 112 -13.11 -23.34 5.04
CA LEU A 112 -12.08 -23.12 6.05
C LEU A 112 -12.65 -22.45 7.30
N PRO A 113 -12.21 -22.85 8.50
CA PRO A 113 -12.61 -22.19 9.74
C PRO A 113 -12.09 -20.75 9.79
N VAL A 114 -12.85 -19.87 10.44
CA VAL A 114 -12.51 -18.44 10.61
C VAL A 114 -11.10 -18.25 11.18
N ALA A 115 -10.69 -19.08 12.13
CA ALA A 115 -9.36 -19.01 12.75
C ALA A 115 -8.24 -19.18 11.71
N LEU A 116 -8.38 -20.11 10.76
CA LEU A 116 -7.37 -20.37 9.74
C LEU A 116 -7.31 -19.24 8.72
N THR A 117 -8.44 -18.72 8.26
CA THR A 117 -8.49 -17.60 7.30
C THR A 117 -7.98 -16.30 7.90
N THR A 118 -8.26 -16.04 9.18
CA THR A 118 -7.71 -14.91 9.92
C THR A 118 -6.19 -15.04 10.08
N THR A 119 -5.69 -16.24 10.38
CA THR A 119 -4.26 -16.51 10.48
C THR A 119 -3.57 -16.35 9.13
N ALA A 120 -4.18 -16.81 8.03
CA ALA A 120 -3.67 -16.61 6.68
C ALA A 120 -3.58 -15.11 6.32
N TYR A 121 -4.59 -14.32 6.65
CA TYR A 121 -4.56 -12.87 6.48
C TYR A 121 -3.45 -12.20 7.34
N SER A 122 -3.31 -12.60 8.59
CA SER A 122 -2.25 -12.08 9.47
C SER A 122 -0.85 -12.43 8.94
N SER A 123 -0.68 -13.64 8.41
CA SER A 123 0.59 -14.06 7.79
C SER A 123 0.91 -13.26 6.53
N TYR A 124 -0.11 -12.91 5.71
CA TYR A 124 0.02 -11.99 4.59
C TYR A 124 0.55 -10.62 5.05
N MET A 125 -0.05 -10.05 6.09
CA MET A 125 0.36 -8.72 6.61
C MET A 125 1.78 -8.72 7.17
N LEU A 126 2.14 -9.74 7.96
CA LEU A 126 3.49 -9.90 8.51
C LEU A 126 4.52 -10.10 7.42
N ALA A 127 4.23 -10.96 6.45
CA ALA A 127 5.09 -11.20 5.30
C ALA A 127 5.25 -9.96 4.42
N SER A 128 4.18 -9.16 4.26
CA SER A 128 4.24 -7.89 3.55
C SER A 128 5.15 -6.88 4.26
N ALA A 129 5.08 -6.79 5.59
CA ALA A 129 6.00 -5.96 6.38
C ALA A 129 7.46 -6.42 6.22
N GLY A 130 7.72 -7.73 6.30
CA GLY A 130 9.05 -8.32 6.07
C GLY A 130 9.53 -8.08 4.63
N GLY A 131 8.67 -8.27 3.66
CA GLY A 131 8.94 -7.98 2.25
C GLY A 131 9.29 -6.51 2.02
N MET A 132 8.57 -5.58 2.66
CA MET A 132 8.86 -4.15 2.58
C MET A 132 10.23 -3.80 3.19
N PHE A 133 10.59 -4.44 4.29
CA PHE A 133 11.91 -4.27 4.90
C PHE A 133 13.03 -4.71 3.94
N LEU A 134 12.96 -5.93 3.42
CA LEU A 134 13.94 -6.46 2.46
C LEU A 134 13.92 -5.70 1.14
N GLY A 135 12.72 -5.33 0.66
CA GLY A 135 12.52 -4.53 -0.53
C GLY A 135 13.22 -3.17 -0.47
N GLY A 136 13.34 -2.58 0.73
CA GLY A 136 14.11 -1.35 0.94
C GLY A 136 15.58 -1.48 0.57
N PHE A 137 16.23 -2.58 0.96
CA PHE A 137 17.64 -2.85 0.58
C PHE A 137 17.79 -3.14 -0.90
N ILE A 138 16.83 -3.86 -1.49
CA ILE A 138 16.83 -4.19 -2.91
C ILE A 138 16.59 -2.93 -3.74
N ALA A 139 15.60 -2.11 -3.39
CA ALA A 139 15.29 -0.87 -4.08
C ALA A 139 16.45 0.14 -4.06
N ALA A 140 17.18 0.23 -2.94
CA ALA A 140 18.35 1.11 -2.81
C ALA A 140 19.49 0.77 -3.80
N ARG A 141 19.57 -0.48 -4.25
CA ARG A 141 20.60 -0.96 -5.19
C ARG A 141 20.07 -1.22 -6.59
N ALA A 142 18.75 -1.14 -6.78
CA ALA A 142 18.12 -1.51 -8.03
C ALA A 142 18.32 -0.44 -9.12
N LYS A 143 18.79 -0.86 -10.30
CA LYS A 143 18.83 -0.03 -11.50
C LYS A 143 17.48 0.13 -12.20
N ALA A 144 16.53 -0.76 -11.90
CA ALA A 144 15.19 -0.82 -12.52
C ALA A 144 14.13 -1.19 -11.46
N PRO A 145 13.61 -0.21 -10.68
CA PRO A 145 12.61 -0.45 -9.65
C PRO A 145 11.28 -0.99 -10.23
N ASP A 146 10.96 -0.65 -11.47
CA ASP A 146 9.82 -1.15 -12.23
C ASP A 146 9.81 -2.68 -12.36
N ARG A 147 10.97 -3.33 -12.51
CA ARG A 147 11.07 -4.80 -12.59
C ARG A 147 10.73 -5.50 -11.27
N ILE A 148 11.11 -4.88 -10.15
CA ILE A 148 10.79 -5.43 -8.81
C ILE A 148 9.28 -5.42 -8.59
N ILE A 149 8.63 -4.29 -8.94
CA ILE A 149 7.17 -4.16 -8.88
C ILE A 149 6.52 -5.21 -9.80
N ALA A 150 7.04 -5.37 -11.03
CA ALA A 150 6.50 -6.32 -11.99
C ALA A 150 6.55 -7.77 -11.47
N ILE A 151 7.70 -8.22 -10.99
CA ILE A 151 7.86 -9.58 -10.45
C ILE A 151 6.91 -9.79 -9.26
N GLY A 152 6.88 -8.85 -8.31
CA GLY A 152 6.04 -8.96 -7.12
C GLY A 152 4.54 -9.00 -7.45
N PHE A 153 4.07 -8.11 -8.33
CA PHE A 153 2.65 -8.04 -8.67
C PHE A 153 2.20 -9.17 -9.58
N VAL A 154 3.03 -9.61 -10.54
CA VAL A 154 2.72 -10.79 -11.38
C VAL A 154 2.63 -12.05 -10.52
N THR A 155 3.59 -12.26 -9.61
CA THR A 155 3.56 -13.42 -8.72
C THR A 155 2.34 -13.38 -7.79
N ALA A 156 2.03 -12.22 -7.19
CA ALA A 156 0.85 -12.06 -6.34
C ALA A 156 -0.45 -12.28 -7.12
N SER A 157 -0.53 -11.80 -8.37
CA SER A 157 -1.68 -12.02 -9.25
C SER A 157 -1.84 -13.49 -9.63
N ALA A 158 -0.74 -14.17 -9.96
CA ALA A 158 -0.77 -15.60 -10.28
C ALA A 158 -1.26 -16.44 -9.08
N ILE A 159 -0.80 -16.13 -7.87
CA ILE A 159 -1.28 -16.78 -6.64
C ILE A 159 -2.77 -16.51 -6.45
N SER A 160 -3.23 -15.28 -6.64
CA SER A 160 -4.64 -14.91 -6.50
C SER A 160 -5.52 -15.67 -7.50
N VAL A 161 -5.11 -15.77 -8.78
CA VAL A 161 -5.82 -16.57 -9.78
C VAL A 161 -5.81 -18.07 -9.40
N LEU A 162 -4.68 -18.60 -8.93
CA LEU A 162 -4.58 -19.98 -8.50
C LEU A 162 -5.57 -20.33 -7.38
N ILE A 163 -5.74 -19.41 -6.44
CA ILE A 163 -6.74 -19.54 -5.36
C ILE A 163 -8.15 -19.50 -5.94
N SER A 164 -8.44 -18.61 -6.90
CA SER A 164 -9.78 -18.51 -7.49
C SER A 164 -10.23 -19.77 -8.23
N LEU A 165 -9.27 -20.51 -8.80
CA LEU A 165 -9.54 -21.75 -9.54
C LEU A 165 -9.79 -22.98 -8.63
N THR A 166 -9.64 -22.83 -7.31
CA THR A 166 -9.78 -23.91 -6.32
C THR A 166 -8.91 -25.15 -6.59
N TRP A 167 -7.79 -24.96 -7.31
CA TRP A 167 -6.87 -26.05 -7.65
C TRP A 167 -5.90 -26.41 -6.53
N VAL A 168 -5.92 -25.65 -5.44
CA VAL A 168 -5.04 -25.84 -4.29
C VAL A 168 -5.83 -26.29 -3.07
N SER A 169 -5.19 -27.02 -2.17
CA SER A 169 -5.84 -27.44 -0.93
C SER A 169 -5.98 -26.28 0.06
N GLY A 170 -7.00 -26.32 0.92
CA GLY A 170 -7.18 -25.35 1.99
C GLY A 170 -5.99 -25.24 2.94
N SER A 171 -5.22 -26.33 3.13
CA SER A 171 -4.01 -26.35 3.95
C SER A 171 -2.89 -25.46 3.40
N SER A 172 -2.89 -25.19 2.09
CA SER A 172 -1.88 -24.34 1.44
C SER A 172 -2.18 -22.84 1.57
N MET A 173 -3.37 -22.45 2.03
CA MET A 173 -3.80 -21.04 2.04
C MET A 173 -2.86 -20.14 2.84
N MET A 174 -2.43 -20.59 4.02
CA MET A 174 -1.48 -19.82 4.83
C MET A 174 -0.19 -19.53 4.09
N SER A 175 0.40 -20.54 3.44
CA SER A 175 1.66 -20.39 2.69
C SER A 175 1.49 -19.50 1.45
N LEU A 176 0.38 -19.65 0.73
CA LEU A 176 0.08 -18.84 -0.46
C LEU A 176 -0.14 -17.37 -0.10
N PHE A 177 -0.90 -17.10 0.97
CA PHE A 177 -1.10 -15.74 1.46
C PHE A 177 0.19 -15.11 2.00
N THR A 178 1.02 -15.88 2.70
CA THR A 178 2.34 -15.45 3.16
C THR A 178 3.22 -15.04 1.96
N LEU A 179 3.29 -15.89 0.94
CA LEU A 179 4.07 -15.61 -0.27
C LEU A 179 3.51 -14.40 -1.04
N MET A 180 2.20 -14.32 -1.19
CA MET A 180 1.52 -13.20 -1.84
C MET A 180 1.81 -11.88 -1.11
N GLY A 181 1.71 -11.87 0.22
CA GLY A 181 2.02 -10.71 1.05
C GLY A 181 3.48 -10.28 0.91
N PHE A 182 4.41 -11.22 0.96
CA PHE A 182 5.84 -10.96 0.77
C PHE A 182 6.12 -10.32 -0.60
N CYS A 183 5.55 -10.85 -1.67
CA CYS A 183 5.72 -10.33 -3.03
C CYS A 183 5.16 -8.91 -3.20
N VAL A 184 4.00 -8.62 -2.63
CA VAL A 184 3.42 -7.27 -2.62
C VAL A 184 4.27 -6.33 -1.77
N GLY A 185 4.72 -6.78 -0.60
CA GLY A 185 5.53 -6.00 0.33
C GLY A 185 6.88 -5.57 -0.26
N ILE A 186 7.60 -6.49 -0.92
CA ILE A 186 8.90 -6.21 -1.52
C ILE A 186 8.83 -5.14 -2.62
N SER A 187 7.66 -4.99 -3.25
CA SER A 187 7.39 -3.98 -4.28
C SER A 187 7.20 -2.57 -3.70
N GLY A 188 6.87 -2.45 -2.41
CA GLY A 188 6.52 -1.18 -1.76
C GLY A 188 7.60 -0.10 -1.87
N PRO A 189 8.84 -0.34 -1.43
CA PRO A 189 9.91 0.67 -1.53
C PRO A 189 10.26 1.08 -2.96
N SER A 190 10.19 0.14 -3.91
CA SER A 190 10.41 0.42 -5.34
C SER A 190 9.32 1.32 -5.90
N ARG A 191 8.07 1.14 -5.45
CA ARG A 191 6.93 1.99 -5.76
C ARG A 191 7.16 3.43 -5.26
N ASP A 192 7.54 3.58 -4.00
CA ASP A 192 7.76 4.90 -3.39
C ASP A 192 8.94 5.63 -4.07
N LEU A 193 9.99 4.90 -4.45
CA LEU A 193 11.11 5.43 -5.20
C LEU A 193 10.67 5.91 -6.60
N MET A 194 9.83 5.15 -7.28
CA MET A 194 9.28 5.51 -8.59
C MET A 194 8.55 6.86 -8.56
N ILE A 195 7.70 7.10 -7.54
CA ILE A 195 7.00 8.38 -7.37
C ILE A 195 8.01 9.50 -7.12
N ARG A 196 8.95 9.27 -6.22
CA ARG A 196 9.95 10.27 -5.84
C ARG A 196 10.79 10.72 -7.03
N THR A 197 11.15 9.80 -7.93
CA THR A 197 11.91 10.13 -9.15
C THR A 197 11.06 10.80 -10.23
N ALA A 198 9.75 10.55 -10.23
CA ALA A 198 8.80 11.12 -11.18
C ALA A 198 8.27 12.51 -10.78
N THR A 199 8.59 12.99 -9.57
CA THR A 199 8.02 14.22 -8.99
C THR A 199 9.04 15.35 -9.00
N PRO A 200 8.69 16.56 -9.48
CA PRO A 200 9.52 17.76 -9.35
C PRO A 200 9.79 18.07 -7.87
N LYS A 201 11.05 18.44 -7.54
CA LYS A 201 11.47 18.66 -6.14
C LYS A 201 10.67 19.76 -5.44
N GLU A 202 10.27 20.80 -6.18
CA GLU A 202 9.55 21.98 -5.68
C GLU A 202 8.07 21.70 -5.34
N ALA A 203 7.51 20.64 -5.92
CA ALA A 203 6.09 20.26 -5.76
C ALA A 203 5.89 18.96 -4.97
N SER A 204 6.96 18.36 -4.41
CA SER A 204 6.94 17.01 -3.87
C SER A 204 5.81 16.75 -2.87
N GLY A 205 5.63 17.60 -1.86
CA GLY A 205 4.58 17.40 -0.84
C GLY A 205 3.15 17.40 -1.41
N ARG A 206 2.87 18.30 -2.38
CA ARG A 206 1.54 18.38 -3.00
C ARG A 206 1.26 17.21 -3.93
N VAL A 207 2.26 16.79 -4.71
CA VAL A 207 2.14 15.61 -5.57
C VAL A 207 1.94 14.36 -4.76
N PHE A 208 2.68 14.20 -3.65
CA PHE A 208 2.44 13.10 -2.72
C PHE A 208 1.01 13.11 -2.17
N GLY A 209 0.48 14.26 -1.76
CA GLY A 209 -0.90 14.38 -1.29
C GLY A 209 -1.92 13.90 -2.33
N VAL A 210 -1.78 14.33 -3.60
CA VAL A 210 -2.67 13.88 -4.68
C VAL A 210 -2.49 12.38 -4.96
N VAL A 211 -1.27 11.89 -5.07
CA VAL A 211 -1.00 10.48 -5.36
C VAL A 211 -1.54 9.57 -4.25
N TYR A 212 -1.35 9.93 -2.97
CA TYR A 212 -1.87 9.16 -1.85
C TYR A 212 -3.40 9.21 -1.73
N SER A 213 -4.07 10.26 -2.22
CA SER A 213 -5.54 10.25 -2.29
C SER A 213 -6.08 9.13 -3.18
N GLY A 214 -5.28 8.64 -4.14
CA GLY A 214 -5.59 7.43 -4.91
C GLY A 214 -5.71 6.19 -4.01
N LEU A 215 -4.80 6.06 -3.03
CA LEU A 215 -4.85 4.95 -2.06
C LEU A 215 -6.14 5.02 -1.23
N ASP A 216 -6.46 6.18 -0.68
CA ASP A 216 -7.68 6.36 0.13
C ASP A 216 -8.94 6.12 -0.69
N SER A 217 -8.98 6.62 -1.93
CA SER A 217 -10.10 6.39 -2.87
C SER A 217 -10.27 4.91 -3.20
N GLY A 218 -9.18 4.18 -3.43
CA GLY A 218 -9.21 2.74 -3.70
C GLY A 218 -9.71 1.93 -2.50
N LEU A 219 -9.24 2.26 -1.30
CA LEU A 219 -9.71 1.62 -0.06
C LEU A 219 -11.19 1.91 0.22
N ALA A 220 -11.67 3.12 -0.11
CA ALA A 220 -13.07 3.49 0.07
C ALA A 220 -14.01 2.84 -0.95
N LEU A 221 -13.59 2.71 -2.21
CA LEU A 221 -14.39 2.12 -3.28
C LEU A 221 -14.31 0.59 -3.35
N GLY A 222 -13.22 0.01 -2.86
CA GLY A 222 -13.01 -1.43 -2.88
C GLY A 222 -14.15 -2.22 -2.25
N PRO A 223 -14.62 -1.91 -1.04
CA PRO A 223 -15.72 -2.64 -0.40
C PRO A 223 -17.01 -2.67 -1.23
N LEU A 224 -17.31 -1.61 -2.00
CA LEU A 224 -18.46 -1.58 -2.88
C LEU A 224 -18.33 -2.60 -4.01
N LEU A 225 -17.17 -2.67 -4.67
CA LEU A 225 -16.92 -3.58 -5.79
C LEU A 225 -16.90 -5.05 -5.33
N PHE A 226 -16.18 -5.33 -4.26
CA PHE A 226 -16.08 -6.70 -3.74
C PHE A 226 -17.37 -7.15 -3.05
N GLY A 227 -18.09 -6.23 -2.40
CA GLY A 227 -19.42 -6.52 -1.82
C GLY A 227 -20.41 -6.96 -2.89
N LEU A 228 -20.49 -6.25 -4.02
CA LEU A 228 -21.33 -6.65 -5.15
C LEU A 228 -21.01 -8.06 -5.67
N LEU A 229 -19.74 -8.44 -5.75
CA LEU A 229 -19.36 -9.81 -6.14
C LEU A 229 -19.85 -10.84 -5.14
N MET A 230 -19.76 -10.54 -3.85
CA MET A 230 -20.25 -11.43 -2.80
C MET A 230 -21.78 -11.54 -2.81
N ASP A 231 -22.49 -10.44 -3.01
CA ASP A 231 -23.96 -10.39 -3.12
C ASP A 231 -24.46 -11.21 -4.32
N TRP A 232 -23.72 -11.21 -5.42
CA TRP A 232 -24.01 -12.02 -6.61
C TRP A 232 -23.51 -13.46 -6.51
N SER A 233 -23.01 -13.88 -5.36
CA SER A 233 -22.43 -15.21 -5.14
C SER A 233 -21.26 -15.54 -6.07
N LEU A 234 -20.59 -14.52 -6.64
CA LEU A 234 -19.41 -14.66 -7.49
C LEU A 234 -18.12 -14.68 -6.65
N VAL A 235 -18.09 -15.55 -5.65
CA VAL A 235 -16.99 -15.62 -4.64
C VAL A 235 -15.60 -15.78 -5.26
N PRO A 236 -15.37 -16.66 -6.29
CA PRO A 236 -14.07 -16.74 -6.96
C PRO A 236 -13.64 -15.42 -7.61
N GLY A 237 -14.61 -14.60 -8.02
CA GLY A 237 -14.42 -13.27 -8.61
C GLY A 237 -13.63 -12.32 -7.70
N VAL A 238 -13.68 -12.50 -6.38
CA VAL A 238 -12.88 -11.72 -5.42
C VAL A 238 -11.40 -11.83 -5.76
N PHE A 239 -10.89 -13.04 -5.92
CA PHE A 239 -9.48 -13.28 -6.22
C PHE A 239 -9.10 -12.91 -7.66
N VAL A 240 -10.02 -13.12 -8.62
CA VAL A 240 -9.83 -12.67 -10.00
C VAL A 240 -9.72 -11.16 -10.08
N LEU A 241 -10.56 -10.43 -9.34
CA LEU A 241 -10.57 -8.98 -9.33
C LEU A 241 -9.31 -8.41 -8.64
N ILE A 242 -8.86 -9.03 -7.54
CA ILE A 242 -7.57 -8.70 -6.91
C ILE A 242 -6.43 -8.82 -7.93
N ALA A 243 -6.35 -9.94 -8.63
CA ALA A 243 -5.34 -10.18 -9.67
C ALA A 243 -5.43 -9.14 -10.79
N GLY A 244 -6.63 -8.85 -11.28
CA GLY A 244 -6.89 -7.86 -12.32
C GLY A 244 -6.43 -6.46 -11.92
N PHE A 245 -6.68 -6.04 -10.69
CA PHE A 245 -6.21 -4.73 -10.19
C PHE A 245 -4.70 -4.67 -10.05
N LEU A 246 -4.04 -5.73 -9.56
CA LEU A 246 -2.57 -5.77 -9.48
C LEU A 246 -1.92 -5.71 -10.87
N LEU A 247 -2.44 -6.46 -11.85
CA LEU A 247 -1.95 -6.41 -13.22
C LEU A 247 -2.20 -5.06 -13.88
N SER A 248 -3.36 -4.46 -13.64
CA SER A 248 -3.68 -3.11 -14.14
C SER A 248 -2.78 -2.05 -13.52
N ALA A 249 -2.47 -2.17 -12.23
CA ALA A 249 -1.50 -1.30 -11.56
C ALA A 249 -0.11 -1.44 -12.18
N LEU A 250 0.31 -2.66 -12.53
CA LEU A 250 1.59 -2.88 -13.20
C LEU A 250 1.68 -2.16 -14.55
N LEU A 251 0.61 -2.12 -15.34
CA LEU A 251 0.59 -1.38 -16.61
C LEU A 251 0.81 0.13 -16.40
N THR A 252 0.24 0.71 -15.33
CA THR A 252 0.47 2.12 -15.00
C THR A 252 1.91 2.36 -14.55
N ALA A 253 2.49 1.45 -13.73
CA ALA A 253 3.88 1.53 -13.29
C ALA A 253 4.88 1.48 -14.46
N TYR A 254 4.65 0.59 -15.41
CA TYR A 254 5.49 0.46 -16.62
C TYR A 254 5.50 1.76 -17.42
N ARG A 255 4.35 2.38 -17.66
CA ARG A 255 4.23 3.66 -18.37
C ARG A 255 4.93 4.81 -17.64
N VAL A 256 4.92 4.83 -16.31
CA VAL A 256 5.68 5.81 -15.52
C VAL A 256 7.18 5.61 -15.71
N GLY A 257 7.65 4.36 -15.66
CA GLY A 257 9.06 4.03 -15.89
C GLY A 257 9.56 4.44 -17.27
N GLU A 258 8.77 4.22 -18.32
CA GLU A 258 9.08 4.60 -19.68
C GLU A 258 9.17 6.14 -19.85
N ASN A 259 8.21 6.88 -19.30
CA ASN A 259 8.24 8.34 -19.32
C ASN A 259 9.49 8.91 -18.63
N ASN A 260 9.88 8.35 -17.49
CA ASN A 260 11.06 8.80 -16.76
C ASN A 260 12.36 8.57 -17.56
N ARG A 261 12.48 7.41 -18.22
CA ARG A 261 13.66 7.11 -19.09
C ARG A 261 13.74 8.07 -20.26
N THR A 262 12.62 8.37 -20.91
CA THR A 262 12.56 9.29 -22.04
C THR A 262 12.94 10.72 -21.64
N GLN A 263 12.53 11.18 -20.45
CA GLN A 263 12.91 12.49 -19.93
C GLN A 263 14.41 12.57 -19.58
N GLN A 264 14.97 11.50 -19.00
CA GLN A 264 16.41 11.44 -18.70
C GLN A 264 17.25 11.53 -19.96
N LEU A 265 16.89 10.81 -21.02
CA LEU A 265 17.60 10.85 -22.31
C LEU A 265 17.57 12.24 -22.94
N LYS A 266 16.46 12.96 -22.87
CA LYS A 266 16.34 14.35 -23.37
C LYS A 266 17.23 15.33 -22.61
N ASN A 267 17.37 15.15 -21.27
CA ASN A 267 18.21 16.03 -20.45
C ASN A 267 19.71 15.73 -20.58
N THR A 268 20.11 14.56 -21.09
CA THR A 268 21.52 14.18 -21.32
C THR A 268 21.99 14.56 -22.73
N SER A 269 21.07 14.90 -23.63
CA SER A 269 21.34 15.28 -25.02
C SER A 269 21.45 16.80 -25.23
N ILE A 270 21.39 17.61 -24.16
CA ILE A 270 21.63 19.06 -24.10
C ILE A 270 22.92 19.29 -23.31
#